data_5c9bf0756be1c7fd75d0de077f3927b9
#
_entry.id   5c9bf0756be1c7fd75d0de077f3927b9
#
_cell.length_a   1.000
_cell.length_b   1.000
_cell.length_c   1.000
_cell.angle_alpha   90.00
_cell.angle_beta   90.00
_cell.angle_gamma   90.00
#
_symmetry.space_group_name_H-M   'P 1'
#
loop_
_entity.id
_entity.type
_entity.pdbx_description
1 polymer ?
#
loop_
_entity_poly.entity_id
_entity_poly.type
_entity_poly.pdbx_seq_one_letter_code
_entity_poly.pdbx_strand_id
1 'polypeptide(L)'
;MTQIVDSSLSSIQTTLASMRTLALSSSSSVSATTLAANQVAFAQYLAQINTITAQATYNGYNLMNGSLTSAPLQVGADAGNTISLSLPTTTTASLGLGTPLALSSVGSSTTALASGDLILNSISIGASLAASDTLSSSGNAGSAIAKAAAINLLSSTTKVTATVGTTTAAGTAMSVLPGAATAGTFTLNGKSIGVTLSSTTDYSVNRAAVVTAINQNTGLTGVSATDGGDATHGVVLQASDGRNIVLAFSDANITATNTGLAAAGTYVGSYALYSNSGSSIVIGTTPGNTLSNSDFAIGTYSANVAQVSSKAPSASASAPTALTSSDLVINGRSIIGALSTDDTATFATTTSITKASSAIATAAAINKSSANTGVTATANANVLVGSGFTTPTSSATYSMYLNGSTISLALTTASSLSTIAADINAYTGSTGVVASSNSSGLTLTATDGRSISLGMDTTAGATASGLAGLGLTAGSNTAGTALGFISSVTLSSSKPFTLASGSAGNTNFEKLGFKTGTYGGTTQNLKLTSADVSSNANATTALSIIDGAISQVSALQGYTGSMINRLGYQNTLATSMGTTNSSAYSNLTSADIAAETTSLAKAQIIQASATAMLAQANLSDQAVLSLLKYEFMSH
;
A
#
# COMPACT_ATOMS: atom_id res chain seq x y z
N MET A 1 19.70 -8.22 -29.04
CA MET A 1 18.68 -8.41 -27.99
C MET A 1 18.05 -7.11 -27.54
N THR A 2 18.75 -6.18 -26.92
CA THR A 2 18.19 -4.92 -26.40
C THR A 2 17.56 -4.05 -27.49
N GLN A 3 18.11 -3.98 -28.68
CA GLN A 3 17.52 -3.27 -29.83
C GLN A 3 16.21 -3.91 -30.34
N ILE A 4 16.11 -5.24 -30.30
CA ILE A 4 14.86 -5.95 -30.64
C ILE A 4 13.78 -5.61 -29.63
N VAL A 5 14.14 -5.60 -28.33
CA VAL A 5 13.22 -5.22 -27.26
C VAL A 5 12.76 -3.77 -27.44
N ASP A 6 13.68 -2.84 -27.69
CA ASP A 6 13.36 -1.42 -27.86
C ASP A 6 12.42 -1.16 -29.05
N SER A 7 12.68 -1.78 -30.20
CA SER A 7 11.80 -1.68 -31.38
C SER A 7 10.42 -2.29 -31.12
N SER A 8 10.37 -3.41 -30.40
CA SER A 8 9.10 -4.06 -30.01
C SER A 8 8.31 -3.21 -29.02
N LEU A 9 8.98 -2.58 -28.04
CA LEU A 9 8.36 -1.64 -27.11
C LEU A 9 7.78 -0.42 -27.83
N SER A 10 8.49 0.13 -28.82
CA SER A 10 7.98 1.23 -29.66
C SER A 10 6.72 0.83 -30.44
N SER A 11 6.68 -0.40 -30.98
CA SER A 11 5.50 -0.93 -31.67
C SER A 11 4.32 -1.13 -30.71
N ILE A 12 4.57 -1.63 -29.49
CA ILE A 12 3.55 -1.76 -28.43
C ILE A 12 3.03 -0.37 -28.03
N GLN A 13 3.90 0.62 -27.87
CA GLN A 13 3.50 1.99 -27.51
C GLN A 13 2.59 2.61 -28.58
N THR A 14 2.89 2.42 -29.86
CA THR A 14 2.04 2.88 -30.96
C THR A 14 0.67 2.18 -30.96
N THR A 15 0.64 0.88 -30.67
CA THR A 15 -0.61 0.12 -30.55
C THR A 15 -1.43 0.61 -29.36
N LEU A 16 -0.80 0.87 -28.20
CA LEU A 16 -1.46 1.43 -27.03
C LEU A 16 -2.02 2.84 -27.28
N ALA A 17 -1.32 3.69 -28.05
CA ALA A 17 -1.83 5.00 -28.44
C ALA A 17 -3.09 4.88 -29.32
N SER A 18 -3.13 3.91 -30.24
CA SER A 18 -4.32 3.60 -31.05
C SER A 18 -5.48 3.10 -30.17
N MET A 19 -5.20 2.21 -29.22
CA MET A 19 -6.19 1.73 -28.25
C MET A 19 -6.75 2.89 -27.38
N ARG A 20 -5.89 3.82 -26.98
CA ARG A 20 -6.29 5.02 -26.23
C ARG A 20 -7.27 5.88 -27.01
N THR A 21 -6.98 6.13 -28.29
CA THR A 21 -7.86 6.90 -29.18
C THR A 21 -9.22 6.20 -29.32
N LEU A 22 -9.22 4.88 -29.47
CA LEU A 22 -10.45 4.09 -29.56
C LEU A 22 -11.27 4.11 -28.26
N ALA A 23 -10.61 4.00 -27.11
CA ALA A 23 -11.25 4.08 -25.80
C ALA A 23 -11.84 5.48 -25.56
N LEU A 24 -11.13 6.56 -25.97
CA LEU A 24 -11.63 7.93 -25.90
C LEU A 24 -12.88 8.12 -26.77
N SER A 25 -12.88 7.61 -28.00
CA SER A 25 -14.04 7.60 -28.87
C SER A 25 -15.22 6.85 -28.25
N SER A 26 -14.95 5.70 -27.60
CA SER A 26 -15.98 4.90 -26.93
C SER A 26 -16.52 5.58 -25.67
N SER A 27 -15.71 6.31 -24.92
CA SER A 27 -16.15 7.02 -23.70
C SER A 27 -17.14 8.15 -23.97
N SER A 28 -17.18 8.66 -25.19
CA SER A 28 -18.07 9.73 -25.64
C SER A 28 -19.18 9.26 -26.61
N SER A 29 -19.16 8.00 -27.01
CA SER A 29 -20.14 7.45 -27.98
C SER A 29 -21.50 7.20 -27.31
N VAL A 30 -22.58 7.55 -28.00
CA VAL A 30 -23.97 7.25 -27.61
C VAL A 30 -24.57 6.09 -28.39
N SER A 31 -23.85 5.55 -29.37
CA SER A 31 -24.33 4.47 -30.25
C SER A 31 -23.83 3.10 -29.80
N ALA A 32 -24.76 2.20 -29.46
CA ALA A 32 -24.42 0.82 -29.06
C ALA A 32 -23.70 0.04 -30.19
N THR A 33 -24.04 0.31 -31.46
CA THR A 33 -23.37 -0.32 -32.61
C THR A 33 -21.93 0.15 -32.77
N THR A 34 -21.65 1.43 -32.52
CA THR A 34 -20.30 1.99 -32.53
C THR A 34 -19.47 1.42 -31.39
N LEU A 35 -20.04 1.30 -30.18
CA LEU A 35 -19.37 0.70 -29.03
C LEU A 35 -19.02 -0.77 -29.28
N ALA A 36 -19.93 -1.55 -29.87
CA ALA A 36 -19.66 -2.94 -30.24
C ALA A 36 -18.55 -3.06 -31.30
N ALA A 37 -18.53 -2.20 -32.34
CA ALA A 37 -17.47 -2.17 -33.34
C ALA A 37 -16.12 -1.79 -32.72
N ASN A 38 -16.11 -0.79 -31.83
CA ASN A 38 -14.91 -0.38 -31.12
C ASN A 38 -14.36 -1.50 -30.22
N GLN A 39 -15.24 -2.27 -29.56
CA GLN A 39 -14.80 -3.41 -28.75
C GLN A 39 -14.14 -4.50 -29.60
N VAL A 40 -14.64 -4.78 -30.81
CA VAL A 40 -14.00 -5.74 -31.72
C VAL A 40 -12.62 -5.24 -32.16
N ALA A 41 -12.50 -3.97 -32.55
CA ALA A 41 -11.20 -3.37 -32.91
C ALA A 41 -10.23 -3.37 -31.72
N PHE A 42 -10.72 -3.09 -30.51
CA PHE A 42 -9.94 -3.12 -29.28
C PHE A 42 -9.37 -4.52 -29.00
N ALA A 43 -10.17 -5.57 -29.18
CA ALA A 43 -9.73 -6.95 -29.03
C ALA A 43 -8.62 -7.32 -30.04
N GLN A 44 -8.67 -6.78 -31.27
CA GLN A 44 -7.61 -6.98 -32.27
C GLN A 44 -6.29 -6.33 -31.84
N TYR A 45 -6.31 -5.12 -31.27
CA TYR A 45 -5.11 -4.49 -30.73
C TYR A 45 -4.52 -5.27 -29.54
N LEU A 46 -5.35 -5.85 -28.67
CA LEU A 46 -4.87 -6.75 -27.61
C LEU A 46 -4.13 -7.96 -28.19
N ALA A 47 -4.71 -8.59 -29.23
CA ALA A 47 -4.07 -9.70 -29.94
C ALA A 47 -2.75 -9.28 -30.60
N GLN A 48 -2.70 -8.08 -31.19
CA GLN A 48 -1.50 -7.53 -31.81
C GLN A 48 -0.36 -7.33 -30.81
N ILE A 49 -0.63 -6.80 -29.62
CA ILE A 49 0.38 -6.66 -28.53
C ILE A 49 0.95 -8.03 -28.17
N ASN A 50 0.10 -9.04 -27.98
CA ASN A 50 0.56 -10.38 -27.66
C ASN A 50 1.40 -10.98 -28.79
N THR A 51 1.05 -10.71 -30.06
CA THR A 51 1.81 -11.14 -31.21
C THR A 51 3.20 -10.48 -31.25
N ILE A 52 3.29 -9.16 -31.04
CA ILE A 52 4.57 -8.43 -30.97
C ILE A 52 5.43 -9.03 -29.85
N THR A 53 4.85 -9.26 -28.68
CA THR A 53 5.55 -9.87 -27.53
C THR A 53 6.06 -11.29 -27.86
N ALA A 54 5.26 -12.10 -28.54
CA ALA A 54 5.63 -13.46 -28.91
C ALA A 54 6.74 -13.50 -29.98
N GLN A 55 6.75 -12.55 -30.91
CA GLN A 55 7.73 -12.45 -32.01
C GLN A 55 9.06 -11.82 -31.56
N ALA A 56 9.13 -11.16 -30.41
CA ALA A 56 10.36 -10.58 -29.89
C ALA A 56 11.30 -11.69 -29.38
N THR A 57 11.95 -12.39 -30.31
CA THR A 57 12.83 -13.54 -30.05
C THR A 57 14.27 -13.28 -30.48
N TYR A 58 15.21 -13.91 -29.78
CA TYR A 58 16.64 -13.94 -30.13
C TYR A 58 17.23 -15.31 -29.81
N ASN A 59 17.84 -15.97 -30.78
CA ASN A 59 18.39 -17.33 -30.65
C ASN A 59 17.40 -18.35 -30.04
N GLY A 60 16.11 -18.28 -30.41
CA GLY A 60 15.08 -19.16 -29.92
C GLY A 60 14.51 -18.80 -28.52
N TYR A 61 15.05 -17.80 -27.86
CA TYR A 61 14.53 -17.31 -26.57
C TYR A 61 13.61 -16.12 -26.79
N ASN A 62 12.43 -16.14 -26.18
CA ASN A 62 11.54 -14.98 -26.17
C ASN A 62 12.04 -13.96 -25.15
N LEU A 63 12.16 -12.69 -25.59
CA LEU A 63 12.75 -11.62 -24.81
C LEU A 63 11.74 -10.87 -23.92
N MET A 64 10.43 -11.00 -24.20
CA MET A 64 9.41 -10.11 -23.62
C MET A 64 8.25 -10.84 -22.92
N ASN A 65 8.32 -12.16 -22.80
CA ASN A 65 7.28 -12.98 -22.14
C ASN A 65 7.57 -13.26 -20.65
N GLY A 66 8.69 -12.74 -20.11
CA GLY A 66 9.11 -12.96 -18.73
C GLY A 66 9.88 -14.26 -18.49
N SER A 67 10.19 -15.04 -19.52
CA SER A 67 11.00 -16.26 -19.39
C SER A 67 12.49 -15.94 -19.12
N LEU A 68 12.96 -14.76 -19.53
CA LEU A 68 14.34 -14.31 -19.37
C LEU A 68 14.44 -13.34 -18.19
N THR A 69 14.42 -13.87 -16.98
CA THR A 69 14.45 -13.08 -15.74
C THR A 69 15.85 -12.54 -15.40
N SER A 70 16.92 -13.20 -15.89
CA SER A 70 18.30 -12.73 -15.75
C SER A 70 19.19 -13.45 -16.76
N ALA A 71 19.74 -12.71 -17.73
CA ALA A 71 20.74 -13.22 -18.64
C ALA A 71 22.10 -12.58 -18.30
N PRO A 72 23.07 -13.34 -17.78
CA PRO A 72 24.42 -12.81 -17.58
C PRO A 72 25.11 -12.66 -18.94
N LEU A 73 25.47 -11.43 -19.30
CA LEU A 73 26.24 -11.10 -20.50
C LEU A 73 27.69 -10.89 -20.08
N GLN A 74 28.63 -11.70 -20.61
CA GLN A 74 30.04 -11.50 -20.39
C GLN A 74 30.49 -10.21 -21.10
N VAL A 75 31.04 -9.24 -20.37
CA VAL A 75 31.42 -7.91 -20.89
C VAL A 75 32.90 -7.59 -20.67
N GLY A 76 33.67 -8.49 -20.06
CA GLY A 76 35.08 -8.33 -19.83
C GLY A 76 35.89 -9.56 -20.23
N ALA A 77 37.23 -9.41 -20.29
CA ALA A 77 38.13 -10.50 -20.68
C ALA A 77 38.24 -11.59 -19.58
N ASP A 78 37.99 -11.22 -18.33
CA ASP A 78 38.07 -12.14 -17.20
C ASP A 78 36.72 -12.85 -16.96
N ALA A 79 36.81 -14.12 -16.60
CA ALA A 79 35.63 -14.91 -16.25
C ALA A 79 34.91 -14.29 -15.04
N GLY A 80 33.58 -14.08 -15.16
CA GLY A 80 32.77 -13.48 -14.11
C GLY A 80 32.50 -11.97 -14.27
N ASN A 81 33.15 -11.26 -15.19
CA ASN A 81 32.81 -9.88 -15.53
C ASN A 81 31.53 -9.84 -16.39
N THR A 82 30.38 -9.97 -15.72
CA THR A 82 29.07 -10.05 -16.38
C THR A 82 28.18 -8.88 -16.01
N ILE A 83 27.32 -8.48 -16.95
CA ILE A 83 26.14 -7.63 -16.73
C ILE A 83 24.90 -8.51 -16.81
N SER A 84 24.09 -8.54 -15.75
CA SER A 84 22.79 -9.22 -15.80
C SER A 84 21.78 -8.37 -16.55
N LEU A 85 21.23 -8.91 -17.64
CA LEU A 85 20.13 -8.34 -18.37
C LEU A 85 18.83 -8.98 -17.84
N SER A 86 17.96 -8.19 -17.21
CA SER A 86 16.62 -8.59 -16.83
C SER A 86 15.63 -7.96 -17.79
N LEU A 87 14.82 -8.77 -18.44
CA LEU A 87 13.79 -8.32 -19.39
C LEU A 87 12.41 -8.64 -18.82
N PRO A 88 11.64 -7.60 -18.44
CA PRO A 88 10.30 -7.79 -17.88
C PRO A 88 9.30 -8.23 -18.96
N THR A 89 8.22 -8.87 -18.50
CA THR A 89 7.13 -9.28 -19.39
C THR A 89 6.29 -8.08 -19.83
N THR A 90 5.90 -8.07 -21.11
CA THR A 90 5.05 -7.03 -21.73
C THR A 90 3.81 -7.59 -22.41
N THR A 91 3.35 -8.76 -21.97
CA THR A 91 2.07 -9.32 -22.40
C THR A 91 0.90 -8.46 -21.96
N THR A 92 -0.25 -8.54 -22.61
CA THR A 92 -1.48 -7.85 -22.19
C THR A 92 -1.93 -8.28 -20.77
N ALA A 93 -1.52 -9.46 -20.32
CA ALA A 93 -1.75 -9.96 -18.96
C ALA A 93 -0.80 -9.33 -17.91
N SER A 94 0.28 -8.68 -18.32
CA SER A 94 1.24 -8.00 -17.43
C SER A 94 1.13 -6.49 -17.49
N LEU A 95 0.81 -5.94 -18.66
CA LEU A 95 0.62 -4.51 -18.88
C LEU A 95 -0.72 -4.03 -18.31
N GLY A 96 -0.76 -2.80 -17.83
CA GLY A 96 -1.96 -2.15 -17.29
C GLY A 96 -1.62 -1.18 -16.17
N LEU A 97 -2.60 -0.83 -15.37
CA LEU A 97 -2.40 0.04 -14.19
C LEU A 97 -1.58 -0.65 -13.07
N GLY A 98 -1.25 -1.92 -13.22
CA GLY A 98 -0.72 -2.74 -12.14
C GLY A 98 -1.81 -3.13 -11.15
N THR A 99 -1.45 -3.39 -9.90
CA THR A 99 -2.41 -3.36 -8.78
C THR A 99 -2.57 -1.89 -8.41
N PRO A 100 -3.71 -1.23 -8.69
CA PRO A 100 -3.89 0.15 -8.29
C PRO A 100 -3.82 0.19 -6.76
N LEU A 101 -3.01 1.10 -6.25
CA LEU A 101 -2.98 1.37 -4.83
C LEU A 101 -4.22 2.17 -4.47
N ALA A 102 -4.78 1.92 -3.31
CA ALA A 102 -6.11 2.38 -2.95
C ALA A 102 -6.18 2.94 -1.54
N LEU A 103 -7.15 3.80 -1.32
CA LEU A 103 -7.61 4.14 0.02
C LEU A 103 -8.58 3.06 0.49
N SER A 104 -8.20 2.29 1.50
CA SER A 104 -9.03 1.24 2.08
C SER A 104 -9.80 1.73 3.29
N SER A 105 -11.04 1.27 3.45
CA SER A 105 -11.78 1.38 4.70
C SER A 105 -11.30 0.34 5.71
N VAL A 106 -11.52 0.57 6.99
CA VAL A 106 -11.23 -0.43 8.03
C VAL A 106 -12.31 -1.52 8.15
N GLY A 107 -13.51 -1.32 7.59
CA GLY A 107 -14.60 -2.30 7.65
C GLY A 107 -15.15 -2.48 9.06
N SER A 108 -15.49 -1.40 9.76
CA SER A 108 -15.99 -1.43 11.13
C SER A 108 -17.47 -1.13 11.27
N SER A 109 -18.05 -0.33 10.35
CA SER A 109 -19.44 0.10 10.45
C SER A 109 -20.39 -0.90 9.82
N THR A 110 -21.28 -1.47 10.62
CA THR A 110 -22.39 -2.32 10.20
C THR A 110 -23.60 -1.51 9.72
N THR A 111 -23.58 -0.19 9.89
CA THR A 111 -24.67 0.70 9.48
C THR A 111 -24.62 0.95 7.98
N ALA A 112 -25.77 0.95 7.33
CA ALA A 112 -25.91 1.32 5.92
C ALA A 112 -25.51 2.79 5.70
N LEU A 113 -25.00 3.10 4.51
CA LEU A 113 -24.88 4.50 4.09
C LEU A 113 -26.28 5.08 3.90
N ALA A 114 -26.53 6.24 4.50
CA ALA A 114 -27.62 7.11 4.09
C ALA A 114 -27.13 8.04 2.96
N SER A 115 -28.06 8.60 2.19
CA SER A 115 -27.70 9.55 1.13
C SER A 115 -27.02 10.78 1.73
N GLY A 116 -25.80 11.08 1.28
CA GLY A 116 -25.00 12.21 1.77
C GLY A 116 -24.09 11.89 2.95
N ASP A 117 -24.11 10.68 3.52
CA ASP A 117 -23.13 10.25 4.51
C ASP A 117 -21.71 10.36 3.94
N LEU A 118 -21.55 10.00 2.69
CA LEU A 118 -20.29 10.04 1.96
C LEU A 118 -20.39 10.97 0.76
N ILE A 119 -19.49 11.94 0.68
CA ILE A 119 -19.26 12.77 -0.49
C ILE A 119 -17.90 12.39 -1.06
N LEU A 120 -17.84 12.08 -2.36
CA LEU A 120 -16.62 11.81 -3.11
C LEU A 120 -16.45 12.85 -4.21
N ASN A 121 -15.32 13.57 -4.18
CA ASN A 121 -15.00 14.61 -5.17
C ASN A 121 -16.18 15.57 -5.41
N SER A 122 -16.79 16.05 -4.32
CA SER A 122 -17.95 16.97 -4.28
C SER A 122 -19.27 16.34 -4.74
N ILE A 123 -19.33 15.04 -5.01
CA ILE A 123 -20.55 14.32 -5.42
C ILE A 123 -21.06 13.49 -4.24
N SER A 124 -22.30 13.71 -3.86
CA SER A 124 -22.99 12.97 -2.79
C SER A 124 -23.30 11.54 -3.24
N ILE A 125 -22.89 10.56 -2.44
CA ILE A 125 -23.18 9.15 -2.67
C ILE A 125 -24.57 8.82 -2.12
N GLY A 126 -25.34 8.02 -2.85
CA GLY A 126 -26.65 7.54 -2.44
C GLY A 126 -26.57 6.51 -1.31
N ALA A 127 -27.74 6.13 -0.78
CA ALA A 127 -27.85 5.11 0.25
C ALA A 127 -27.39 3.73 -0.26
N SER A 128 -26.75 2.95 0.61
CA SER A 128 -26.45 1.55 0.32
C SER A 128 -27.68 0.67 0.55
N LEU A 129 -27.98 -0.20 -0.41
CA LEU A 129 -29.23 -0.98 -0.42
C LEU A 129 -28.95 -2.46 -0.13
N ALA A 130 -29.82 -3.10 0.65
CA ALA A 130 -29.73 -4.54 0.95
C ALA A 130 -29.79 -5.42 -0.30
N ALA A 131 -30.53 -5.00 -1.33
CA ALA A 131 -30.62 -5.73 -2.60
C ALA A 131 -29.29 -5.82 -3.37
N SER A 132 -28.32 -4.95 -3.06
CA SER A 132 -26.98 -4.97 -3.68
C SER A 132 -26.06 -6.04 -3.11
N ASP A 133 -26.42 -6.67 -1.98
CA ASP A 133 -25.65 -7.76 -1.38
C ASP A 133 -26.53 -9.01 -1.25
N THR A 134 -26.32 -9.97 -2.11
CA THR A 134 -27.00 -11.27 -2.13
C THR A 134 -26.20 -12.38 -1.44
N LEU A 135 -25.01 -12.08 -0.94
CA LEU A 135 -24.10 -13.06 -0.35
C LEU A 135 -24.18 -13.12 1.17
N SER A 136 -24.36 -11.97 1.82
CA SER A 136 -24.43 -11.90 3.28
C SER A 136 -25.75 -12.48 3.81
N SER A 137 -25.68 -13.22 4.91
CA SER A 137 -26.86 -13.79 5.57
C SER A 137 -27.67 -12.78 6.35
N SER A 138 -27.07 -11.65 6.75
CA SER A 138 -27.68 -10.57 7.53
C SER A 138 -26.86 -9.28 7.41
N GLY A 139 -27.49 -8.13 7.68
CA GLY A 139 -26.84 -6.82 7.65
C GLY A 139 -26.44 -6.35 6.25
N ASN A 140 -27.13 -6.83 5.21
CA ASN A 140 -26.78 -6.65 3.81
C ASN A 140 -26.60 -5.19 3.39
N ALA A 141 -27.49 -4.27 3.84
CA ALA A 141 -27.38 -2.85 3.49
C ALA A 141 -26.12 -2.18 4.06
N GLY A 142 -25.63 -2.65 5.22
CA GLY A 142 -24.40 -2.14 5.87
C GLY A 142 -23.12 -2.84 5.44
N SER A 143 -23.21 -3.85 4.56
CA SER A 143 -22.06 -4.61 4.09
C SER A 143 -21.14 -3.80 3.20
N ALA A 144 -19.87 -4.21 3.13
CA ALA A 144 -18.89 -3.66 2.18
C ALA A 144 -19.37 -3.80 0.73
N ILE A 145 -20.08 -4.88 0.40
CA ILE A 145 -20.65 -5.15 -0.94
C ILE A 145 -21.66 -4.07 -1.30
N ALA A 146 -22.63 -3.79 -0.40
CA ALA A 146 -23.66 -2.79 -0.66
C ALA A 146 -23.10 -1.36 -0.72
N LYS A 147 -22.14 -1.03 0.16
CA LYS A 147 -21.47 0.28 0.17
C LYS A 147 -20.65 0.49 -1.11
N ALA A 148 -19.88 -0.50 -1.52
CA ALA A 148 -19.13 -0.44 -2.78
C ALA A 148 -20.05 -0.32 -3.99
N ALA A 149 -21.17 -1.03 -4.01
CA ALA A 149 -22.18 -0.91 -5.08
C ALA A 149 -22.75 0.50 -5.17
N ALA A 150 -23.10 1.14 -4.04
CA ALA A 150 -23.61 2.52 -4.01
C ALA A 150 -22.59 3.52 -4.59
N ILE A 151 -21.30 3.36 -4.27
CA ILE A 151 -20.22 4.20 -4.81
C ILE A 151 -20.07 3.98 -6.32
N ASN A 152 -20.08 2.73 -6.77
CA ASN A 152 -19.86 2.36 -8.17
C ASN A 152 -20.97 2.85 -9.11
N LEU A 153 -22.20 3.05 -8.60
CA LEU A 153 -23.28 3.68 -9.37
C LEU A 153 -22.93 5.08 -9.89
N LEU A 154 -22.06 5.80 -9.16
CA LEU A 154 -21.64 7.16 -9.51
C LEU A 154 -20.17 7.24 -9.95
N SER A 155 -19.51 6.11 -10.24
CA SER A 155 -18.09 6.05 -10.57
C SER A 155 -17.69 6.86 -11.81
N SER A 156 -18.58 6.95 -12.80
CA SER A 156 -18.37 7.79 -14.00
C SER A 156 -18.30 9.28 -13.68
N THR A 157 -19.05 9.75 -12.67
CA THR A 157 -19.11 11.15 -12.24
C THR A 157 -18.04 11.47 -11.21
N THR A 158 -17.92 10.63 -10.17
CA THR A 158 -16.95 10.82 -9.08
C THR A 158 -15.52 10.56 -9.52
N LYS A 159 -15.31 9.79 -10.61
CA LYS A 159 -14.02 9.23 -11.04
C LYS A 159 -13.39 8.33 -9.97
N VAL A 160 -14.21 7.74 -9.11
CA VAL A 160 -13.78 6.82 -8.05
C VAL A 160 -14.55 5.51 -8.19
N THR A 161 -13.84 4.38 -8.17
CA THR A 161 -14.42 3.04 -8.07
C THR A 161 -14.15 2.44 -6.72
N ALA A 162 -15.04 1.57 -6.27
CA ALA A 162 -14.90 0.83 -5.02
C ALA A 162 -14.82 -0.67 -5.28
N THR A 163 -13.95 -1.36 -4.55
CA THR A 163 -13.84 -2.81 -4.58
C THR A 163 -13.93 -3.38 -3.19
N VAL A 164 -14.56 -4.53 -3.09
CA VAL A 164 -14.76 -5.21 -1.81
C VAL A 164 -13.51 -5.98 -1.44
N GLY A 165 -13.07 -5.84 -0.20
CA GLY A 165 -11.99 -6.63 0.39
C GLY A 165 -12.51 -7.84 1.18
N THR A 166 -11.59 -8.66 1.66
CA THR A 166 -11.89 -9.79 2.53
C THR A 166 -12.50 -9.30 3.85
N THR A 167 -13.58 -9.93 4.29
CA THR A 167 -14.09 -9.74 5.64
C THR A 167 -13.28 -10.61 6.61
N THR A 168 -12.76 -10.00 7.67
CA THR A 168 -12.00 -10.71 8.71
C THR A 168 -12.66 -10.45 10.06
N ALA A 169 -12.89 -11.53 10.82
CA ALA A 169 -13.22 -11.44 12.25
C ALA A 169 -12.06 -12.04 13.04
N ALA A 170 -11.33 -11.18 13.73
CA ALA A 170 -10.17 -11.58 14.53
C ALA A 170 -10.64 -12.38 15.75
N GLY A 171 -9.88 -13.42 16.10
CA GLY A 171 -10.17 -14.23 17.27
C GLY A 171 -10.01 -13.47 18.59
N THR A 172 -10.59 -13.99 19.65
CA THR A 172 -10.41 -13.48 21.01
C THR A 172 -9.44 -14.37 21.79
N ALA A 173 -8.89 -13.80 22.86
CA ALA A 173 -8.04 -14.58 23.75
C ALA A 173 -8.82 -15.75 24.39
N MET A 174 -8.25 -16.95 24.30
CA MET A 174 -8.76 -18.13 24.99
C MET A 174 -8.36 -18.04 26.47
N SER A 175 -9.33 -18.04 27.35
CA SER A 175 -9.10 -17.92 28.79
C SER A 175 -9.80 -19.02 29.59
N VAL A 176 -10.64 -19.82 28.96
CA VAL A 176 -11.42 -20.87 29.60
C VAL A 176 -11.21 -22.19 28.85
N LEU A 177 -10.88 -23.23 29.60
CA LEU A 177 -10.88 -24.61 29.10
C LEU A 177 -12.06 -25.36 29.71
N PRO A 178 -12.74 -26.25 28.94
CA PRO A 178 -13.79 -27.08 29.50
C PRO A 178 -13.21 -28.03 30.58
N GLY A 179 -13.93 -28.19 31.70
CA GLY A 179 -13.54 -29.11 32.75
C GLY A 179 -13.65 -30.60 32.34
N ALA A 180 -14.40 -30.87 31.27
CA ALA A 180 -14.53 -32.18 30.61
C ALA A 180 -14.68 -31.96 29.11
N ALA A 181 -14.46 -33.02 28.30
CA ALA A 181 -14.71 -32.92 26.86
C ALA A 181 -16.18 -32.52 26.63
N THR A 182 -16.38 -31.40 25.90
CA THR A 182 -17.67 -30.77 25.77
C THR A 182 -18.02 -30.61 24.28
N ALA A 183 -19.11 -31.23 23.85
CA ALA A 183 -19.68 -31.05 22.53
C ALA A 183 -20.78 -29.98 22.58
N GLY A 184 -20.83 -29.13 21.57
CA GLY A 184 -21.87 -28.12 21.44
C GLY A 184 -21.84 -27.44 20.07
N THR A 185 -22.63 -26.40 19.91
CA THR A 185 -22.80 -25.71 18.62
C THR A 185 -22.71 -24.19 18.76
N PHE A 186 -22.22 -23.55 17.70
CA PHE A 186 -22.37 -22.12 17.47
C PHE A 186 -22.93 -21.86 16.07
N THR A 187 -23.46 -20.68 15.83
CA THR A 187 -24.03 -20.33 14.54
C THR A 187 -23.09 -19.41 13.76
N LEU A 188 -22.80 -19.77 12.51
CA LEU A 188 -21.98 -18.99 11.59
C LEU A 188 -22.74 -18.75 10.28
N ASN A 189 -23.01 -17.50 9.94
CA ASN A 189 -23.82 -17.10 8.78
C ASN A 189 -25.17 -17.86 8.70
N GLY A 190 -25.85 -18.00 9.84
CA GLY A 190 -27.13 -18.70 9.95
C GLY A 190 -27.05 -20.23 9.88
N LYS A 191 -25.84 -20.83 9.86
CA LYS A 191 -25.62 -22.28 9.87
C LYS A 191 -25.09 -22.71 11.23
N SER A 192 -25.68 -23.78 11.79
CA SER A 192 -25.20 -24.37 13.04
C SER A 192 -23.95 -25.21 12.78
N ILE A 193 -22.88 -24.91 13.49
CA ILE A 193 -21.57 -25.61 13.41
C ILE A 193 -21.36 -26.36 14.73
N GLY A 194 -21.25 -27.67 14.65
CA GLY A 194 -20.92 -28.52 15.79
C GLY A 194 -19.42 -28.55 16.04
N VAL A 195 -19.02 -28.45 17.30
CA VAL A 195 -17.63 -28.60 17.72
C VAL A 195 -17.54 -29.39 19.01
N THR A 196 -16.50 -30.20 19.16
CA THR A 196 -16.16 -30.87 20.42
C THR A 196 -14.87 -30.30 20.95
N LEU A 197 -14.92 -29.64 22.11
CA LEU A 197 -13.77 -29.11 22.81
C LEU A 197 -13.21 -30.14 23.80
N SER A 198 -11.91 -30.24 23.84
CA SER A 198 -11.21 -31.15 24.77
C SER A 198 -10.97 -30.47 26.12
N SER A 199 -10.90 -31.25 27.18
CA SER A 199 -10.50 -30.80 28.53
C SER A 199 -8.99 -30.70 28.73
N THR A 200 -8.21 -30.78 27.65
CA THR A 200 -6.75 -30.62 27.67
C THR A 200 -6.35 -29.21 28.15
N THR A 201 -5.17 -29.11 28.74
CA THR A 201 -4.58 -27.82 29.12
C THR A 201 -3.97 -27.03 27.95
N ASP A 202 -3.93 -27.65 26.77
CA ASP A 202 -3.41 -27.02 25.55
C ASP A 202 -4.53 -26.40 24.72
N TYR A 203 -4.57 -25.08 24.67
CA TYR A 203 -5.51 -24.30 23.86
C TYR A 203 -5.40 -24.59 22.35
N SER A 204 -4.25 -25.02 21.86
CA SER A 204 -4.03 -25.28 20.42
C SER A 204 -4.92 -26.43 19.91
N VAL A 205 -5.19 -27.45 20.74
CA VAL A 205 -6.06 -28.57 20.38
C VAL A 205 -7.49 -28.08 20.13
N ASN A 206 -8.01 -27.21 20.98
CA ASN A 206 -9.35 -26.65 20.84
C ASN A 206 -9.43 -25.67 19.65
N ARG A 207 -8.38 -24.83 19.41
CA ARG A 207 -8.33 -24.01 18.20
C ARG A 207 -8.34 -24.86 16.93
N ALA A 208 -7.54 -25.92 16.87
CA ALA A 208 -7.52 -26.83 15.73
C ALA A 208 -8.87 -27.51 15.48
N ALA A 209 -9.58 -27.92 16.56
CA ALA A 209 -10.93 -28.49 16.45
C ALA A 209 -11.93 -27.47 15.86
N VAL A 210 -11.91 -26.23 16.34
CA VAL A 210 -12.76 -25.13 15.86
C VAL A 210 -12.45 -24.81 14.39
N VAL A 211 -11.17 -24.67 14.03
CA VAL A 211 -10.73 -24.43 12.65
C VAL A 211 -11.21 -25.54 11.72
N THR A 212 -11.07 -26.80 12.14
CA THR A 212 -11.51 -27.95 11.36
C THR A 212 -13.02 -27.95 11.17
N ALA A 213 -13.81 -27.72 12.24
CA ALA A 213 -15.27 -27.68 12.17
C ALA A 213 -15.78 -26.58 11.21
N ILE A 214 -15.17 -25.40 11.24
CA ILE A 214 -15.55 -24.30 10.34
C ILE A 214 -15.17 -24.62 8.90
N ASN A 215 -13.94 -25.08 8.66
CA ASN A 215 -13.44 -25.32 7.30
C ASN A 215 -14.17 -26.46 6.58
N GLN A 216 -14.68 -27.44 7.31
CA GLN A 216 -15.59 -28.48 6.77
C GLN A 216 -16.93 -27.89 6.29
N ASN A 217 -17.34 -26.74 6.82
CA ASN A 217 -18.59 -26.06 6.50
C ASN A 217 -18.40 -24.80 5.64
N THR A 218 -17.20 -24.54 5.09
CA THR A 218 -16.93 -23.35 4.27
C THR A 218 -17.86 -23.23 3.07
N GLY A 219 -18.20 -24.32 2.41
CA GLY A 219 -19.14 -24.34 1.27
C GLY A 219 -20.56 -23.87 1.64
N LEU A 220 -20.97 -24.05 2.90
CA LEU A 220 -22.30 -23.65 3.40
C LEU A 220 -22.31 -22.23 3.97
N THR A 221 -21.23 -21.82 4.59
CA THR A 221 -21.12 -20.55 5.33
C THR A 221 -20.47 -19.44 4.51
N GLY A 222 -19.62 -19.79 3.54
CA GLY A 222 -18.74 -18.88 2.82
C GLY A 222 -17.58 -18.35 3.67
N VAL A 223 -17.33 -18.97 4.84
CA VAL A 223 -16.31 -18.53 5.80
C VAL A 223 -15.29 -19.64 6.00
N SER A 224 -14.02 -19.28 5.96
CA SER A 224 -12.90 -20.14 6.36
C SER A 224 -12.32 -19.68 7.69
N ALA A 225 -11.61 -20.54 8.37
CA ALA A 225 -10.95 -20.28 9.64
C ALA A 225 -9.46 -20.59 9.57
N THR A 226 -8.66 -19.82 10.28
CA THR A 226 -7.22 -20.06 10.49
C THR A 226 -6.89 -19.95 11.97
N ASP A 227 -5.90 -20.73 12.44
CA ASP A 227 -5.37 -20.61 13.80
C ASP A 227 -4.59 -19.29 13.91
N GLY A 228 -4.89 -18.48 14.92
CA GLY A 228 -4.16 -17.24 15.21
C GLY A 228 -2.75 -17.45 15.75
N GLY A 229 -2.35 -18.70 15.97
CA GLY A 229 -0.99 -19.10 16.36
C GLY A 229 -0.79 -19.24 17.87
N ASP A 230 -1.57 -18.54 18.68
CA ASP A 230 -1.51 -18.63 20.15
C ASP A 230 -2.88 -18.43 20.80
N ALA A 231 -2.93 -18.58 22.14
CA ALA A 231 -4.16 -18.42 22.90
C ALA A 231 -4.67 -16.96 22.91
N THR A 232 -3.81 -15.98 22.70
CA THR A 232 -4.19 -14.54 22.73
C THR A 232 -4.91 -14.11 21.46
N HIS A 233 -4.52 -14.71 20.32
CA HIS A 233 -5.09 -14.37 19.00
C HIS A 233 -6.25 -15.30 18.59
N GLY A 234 -6.42 -16.45 19.27
CA GLY A 234 -7.55 -17.36 19.09
C GLY A 234 -7.67 -17.91 17.66
N VAL A 235 -8.89 -17.90 17.10
CA VAL A 235 -9.23 -18.39 15.75
C VAL A 235 -9.76 -17.25 14.89
N VAL A 236 -9.09 -16.99 13.78
CA VAL A 236 -9.43 -15.91 12.83
C VAL A 236 -10.37 -16.44 11.77
N LEU A 237 -11.49 -15.77 11.55
CA LEU A 237 -12.46 -16.07 10.49
C LEU A 237 -12.26 -15.15 9.30
N GLN A 238 -12.43 -15.69 8.08
CA GLN A 238 -12.28 -14.95 6.84
C GLN A 238 -13.38 -15.33 5.83
N ALA A 239 -13.97 -14.30 5.19
CA ALA A 239 -14.82 -14.45 4.01
C ALA A 239 -14.15 -13.69 2.84
N SER A 240 -13.57 -14.43 1.91
CA SER A 240 -12.77 -13.88 0.80
C SER A 240 -13.59 -13.12 -0.22
N ASP A 241 -14.90 -13.37 -0.30
CA ASP A 241 -15.84 -12.69 -1.18
C ASP A 241 -16.43 -11.40 -0.59
N GLY A 242 -16.01 -11.04 0.64
CA GLY A 242 -16.41 -9.81 1.31
C GLY A 242 -17.80 -9.82 1.92
N ARG A 243 -18.49 -10.98 1.93
CA ARG A 243 -19.76 -11.11 2.67
C ARG A 243 -19.56 -10.84 4.15
N ASN A 244 -20.60 -10.45 4.85
CA ASN A 244 -20.57 -10.32 6.30
C ASN A 244 -20.33 -11.69 6.96
N ILE A 245 -19.61 -11.66 8.08
CA ILE A 245 -19.50 -12.82 8.98
C ILE A 245 -20.40 -12.55 10.17
N VAL A 246 -21.43 -13.38 10.35
CA VAL A 246 -22.40 -13.29 11.44
C VAL A 246 -22.18 -14.47 12.37
N LEU A 247 -21.75 -14.19 13.61
CA LEU A 247 -21.42 -15.17 14.61
C LEU A 247 -22.36 -15.07 15.80
N ALA A 248 -22.91 -16.19 16.25
CA ALA A 248 -23.74 -16.25 17.45
C ALA A 248 -23.47 -17.51 18.26
N PHE A 249 -23.52 -17.39 19.57
CA PHE A 249 -23.40 -18.48 20.52
C PHE A 249 -24.75 -18.68 21.23
N SER A 250 -25.41 -19.77 20.94
CA SER A 250 -26.69 -20.15 21.57
C SER A 250 -26.52 -21.26 22.61
N ASP A 251 -25.40 -21.99 22.55
CA ASP A 251 -25.05 -23.03 23.49
C ASP A 251 -24.18 -22.44 24.62
N ALA A 252 -24.64 -22.58 25.86
CA ALA A 252 -23.94 -22.05 27.03
C ALA A 252 -22.53 -22.68 27.25
N ASN A 253 -22.30 -23.86 26.69
CA ASN A 253 -21.02 -24.55 26.80
C ASN A 253 -20.00 -24.13 25.73
N ILE A 254 -20.44 -23.42 24.68
CA ILE A 254 -19.61 -22.96 23.57
C ILE A 254 -19.62 -21.43 23.56
N THR A 255 -18.49 -20.84 23.90
CA THR A 255 -18.33 -19.39 24.08
C THR A 255 -17.14 -18.88 23.27
N ALA A 256 -17.05 -17.57 23.08
CA ALA A 256 -15.89 -16.95 22.44
C ALA A 256 -14.58 -17.31 23.15
N THR A 257 -14.59 -17.30 24.48
CA THR A 257 -13.37 -17.51 25.30
C THR A 257 -12.87 -18.95 25.36
N ASN A 258 -13.72 -19.96 25.08
CA ASN A 258 -13.26 -21.35 25.03
C ASN A 258 -13.04 -21.86 23.59
N THR A 259 -13.59 -21.19 22.59
CA THR A 259 -13.36 -21.49 21.17
C THR A 259 -12.23 -20.65 20.55
N GLY A 260 -11.90 -19.50 21.16
CA GLY A 260 -11.01 -18.52 20.60
C GLY A 260 -11.62 -17.74 19.43
N LEU A 261 -12.91 -17.91 19.15
CA LEU A 261 -13.62 -17.16 18.12
C LEU A 261 -13.84 -15.71 18.57
N ALA A 262 -14.13 -14.84 17.63
CA ALA A 262 -14.60 -13.47 17.89
C ALA A 262 -15.87 -13.49 18.76
N ALA A 263 -16.20 -12.39 19.42
CA ALA A 263 -17.45 -12.24 20.14
C ALA A 263 -18.66 -12.40 19.20
N ALA A 264 -19.84 -12.72 19.77
CA ALA A 264 -21.06 -12.72 18.97
C ALA A 264 -21.32 -11.35 18.34
N GLY A 265 -21.66 -11.33 17.05
CA GLY A 265 -21.89 -10.09 16.32
C GLY A 265 -21.83 -10.26 14.80
N THR A 266 -21.97 -9.13 14.11
CA THR A 266 -21.81 -9.02 12.66
C THR A 266 -20.49 -8.30 12.36
N TYR A 267 -19.64 -8.95 11.59
CA TYR A 267 -18.37 -8.42 11.10
C TYR A 267 -18.52 -8.08 9.62
N VAL A 268 -18.20 -6.85 9.26
CA VAL A 268 -18.28 -6.36 7.89
C VAL A 268 -16.90 -6.29 7.27
N GLY A 269 -16.85 -6.47 5.96
CA GLY A 269 -15.61 -6.37 5.18
C GLY A 269 -15.12 -4.93 5.04
N SER A 270 -13.84 -4.81 4.69
CA SER A 270 -13.31 -3.57 4.16
C SER A 270 -13.67 -3.41 2.70
N TYR A 271 -13.60 -2.18 2.18
CA TYR A 271 -13.62 -1.90 0.76
C TYR A 271 -12.59 -0.80 0.44
N ALA A 272 -12.14 -0.79 -0.79
CA ALA A 272 -11.06 0.07 -1.22
C ALA A 272 -11.52 1.01 -2.33
N LEU A 273 -11.17 2.29 -2.25
CA LEU A 273 -11.46 3.32 -3.23
C LEU A 273 -10.26 3.53 -4.15
N TYR A 274 -10.50 3.55 -5.44
CA TYR A 274 -9.52 3.78 -6.48
C TYR A 274 -9.87 5.01 -7.29
N SER A 275 -8.88 5.86 -7.53
CA SER A 275 -9.03 6.98 -8.45
C SER A 275 -8.86 6.50 -9.89
N ASN A 276 -9.89 6.64 -10.70
CA ASN A 276 -9.84 6.29 -12.14
C ASN A 276 -9.13 7.36 -12.97
N SER A 277 -8.96 8.57 -12.42
CA SER A 277 -8.30 9.69 -13.10
C SER A 277 -6.84 9.87 -12.69
N GLY A 278 -6.36 9.12 -11.68
CA GLY A 278 -5.06 9.38 -11.07
C GLY A 278 -5.01 10.65 -10.20
N SER A 279 -6.13 11.36 -10.06
CA SER A 279 -6.24 12.53 -9.18
C SER A 279 -6.54 12.09 -7.75
N SER A 280 -6.24 12.93 -6.77
CA SER A 280 -6.58 12.68 -5.36
C SER A 280 -8.07 12.46 -5.16
N ILE A 281 -8.42 11.65 -4.17
CA ILE A 281 -9.79 11.41 -3.74
C ILE A 281 -10.10 12.36 -2.58
N VAL A 282 -11.09 13.21 -2.75
CA VAL A 282 -11.57 14.12 -1.70
C VAL A 282 -12.80 13.52 -1.04
N ILE A 283 -12.73 13.30 0.27
CA ILE A 283 -13.80 12.75 1.09
C ILE A 283 -14.41 13.84 1.97
N GLY A 284 -15.73 13.92 1.95
CA GLY A 284 -16.55 14.79 2.79
C GLY A 284 -17.86 14.14 3.20
N THR A 285 -18.69 14.91 3.89
CA THR A 285 -20.04 14.51 4.32
C THR A 285 -20.98 15.71 4.25
N THR A 286 -22.25 15.46 4.06
CA THR A 286 -23.28 16.49 4.18
C THR A 286 -23.51 16.81 5.67
N PRO A 287 -23.64 18.09 6.07
CA PRO A 287 -23.96 18.45 7.45
C PRO A 287 -25.22 17.72 7.97
N GLY A 288 -25.11 17.13 9.14
CA GLY A 288 -26.18 16.32 9.73
C GLY A 288 -26.12 14.83 9.41
N ASN A 289 -25.29 14.44 8.46
CA ASN A 289 -25.09 13.04 8.09
C ASN A 289 -23.87 12.43 8.81
N THR A 290 -23.79 11.11 8.81
CA THR A 290 -22.84 10.35 9.62
C THR A 290 -21.76 9.71 8.73
N LEU A 291 -20.68 10.42 8.45
CA LEU A 291 -19.56 9.89 7.64
C LEU A 291 -18.99 8.57 8.19
N SER A 292 -19.02 8.36 9.51
CA SER A 292 -18.51 7.12 10.12
C SER A 292 -19.21 5.85 9.63
N ASN A 293 -20.39 5.97 8.99
CA ASN A 293 -21.04 4.85 8.32
C ASN A 293 -20.26 4.36 7.10
N SER A 294 -19.43 5.20 6.50
CA SER A 294 -18.56 4.86 5.37
C SER A 294 -17.21 4.25 5.78
N ASP A 295 -16.86 4.26 7.06
CA ASP A 295 -15.53 3.87 7.57
C ASP A 295 -14.35 4.72 7.04
N PHE A 296 -14.61 5.90 6.48
CA PHE A 296 -13.59 6.86 6.07
C PHE A 296 -13.56 8.10 6.97
N ALA A 297 -12.50 8.87 6.88
CA ALA A 297 -12.37 10.19 7.52
C ALA A 297 -12.41 11.29 6.45
N ILE A 298 -12.85 12.50 6.85
CA ILE A 298 -12.80 13.69 5.99
C ILE A 298 -11.33 13.97 5.63
N GLY A 299 -11.06 14.23 4.36
CA GLY A 299 -9.70 14.55 3.92
C GLY A 299 -9.50 14.45 2.41
N THR A 300 -8.27 14.76 2.00
CA THR A 300 -7.80 14.58 0.63
C THR A 300 -6.72 13.50 0.62
N TYR A 301 -6.96 12.44 -0.13
CA TYR A 301 -6.12 11.24 -0.18
C TYR A 301 -5.43 11.12 -1.53
N SER A 302 -4.14 10.84 -1.52
CA SER A 302 -3.36 10.72 -2.76
C SER A 302 -3.80 9.50 -3.57
N ALA A 303 -3.85 9.66 -4.89
CA ALA A 303 -4.04 8.54 -5.80
C ALA A 303 -2.77 7.67 -5.85
N ASN A 304 -2.95 6.39 -6.19
CA ASN A 304 -1.85 5.44 -6.41
C ASN A 304 -0.90 5.25 -5.21
N VAL A 305 -1.41 5.49 -4.01
CA VAL A 305 -0.74 5.21 -2.74
C VAL A 305 -1.64 4.28 -1.93
N ALA A 306 -1.06 3.21 -1.40
CA ALA A 306 -1.74 2.32 -0.48
C ALA A 306 -2.04 3.07 0.81
N GLN A 307 -3.30 3.24 1.15
CA GLN A 307 -3.73 4.00 2.32
C GLN A 307 -4.83 3.29 3.10
N VAL A 308 -4.80 3.46 4.41
CA VAL A 308 -5.93 3.17 5.30
C VAL A 308 -5.98 4.27 6.36
N SER A 309 -7.17 4.79 6.60
CA SER A 309 -7.39 5.72 7.70
C SER A 309 -8.03 4.99 8.87
N SER A 310 -7.50 5.16 10.07
CA SER A 310 -8.17 4.69 11.28
C SER A 310 -9.53 5.35 11.41
N LYS A 311 -10.48 4.66 12.01
CA LYS A 311 -11.74 5.29 12.38
C LYS A 311 -11.46 6.31 13.47
N ALA A 312 -11.86 7.55 13.25
CA ALA A 312 -11.79 8.55 14.32
C ALA A 312 -12.72 8.13 15.46
N PRO A 313 -12.28 8.15 16.71
CA PRO A 313 -13.16 7.93 17.85
C PRO A 313 -14.29 8.97 17.84
N SER A 314 -15.49 8.53 18.19
CA SER A 314 -16.57 9.45 18.50
C SER A 314 -16.23 10.26 19.75
N ALA A 315 -16.99 11.34 19.99
CA ALA A 315 -16.87 12.12 21.22
C ALA A 315 -16.75 11.21 22.45
N SER A 316 -15.73 11.43 23.26
CA SER A 316 -15.45 10.62 24.43
C SER A 316 -15.29 11.48 25.68
N ALA A 317 -15.90 11.03 26.76
CA ALA A 317 -15.68 11.58 28.09
C ALA A 317 -14.43 11.00 28.77
N SER A 318 -13.86 9.92 28.24
CA SER A 318 -12.65 9.26 28.73
C SER A 318 -11.59 9.23 27.64
N ALA A 319 -10.33 9.44 28.01
CA ALA A 319 -9.23 9.35 27.07
C ALA A 319 -9.13 7.94 26.47
N PRO A 320 -8.99 7.81 25.16
CA PRO A 320 -8.68 6.53 24.53
C PRO A 320 -7.33 5.99 25.02
N THR A 321 -7.15 4.69 24.91
CA THR A 321 -5.89 4.03 25.22
C THR A 321 -4.81 4.48 24.25
N ALA A 322 -3.64 4.87 24.77
CA ALA A 322 -2.49 5.16 23.93
C ALA A 322 -1.93 3.89 23.28
N LEU A 323 -1.32 4.02 22.11
CA LEU A 323 -0.60 2.93 21.45
C LEU A 323 0.57 2.47 22.33
N THR A 324 0.62 1.18 22.65
CA THR A 324 1.76 0.54 23.34
C THR A 324 2.56 -0.32 22.34
N SER A 325 3.77 -0.73 22.72
CA SER A 325 4.65 -1.53 21.86
C SER A 325 4.12 -2.95 21.56
N SER A 326 3.07 -3.38 22.24
CA SER A 326 2.44 -4.70 22.07
C SER A 326 1.12 -4.67 21.31
N ASP A 327 0.67 -3.50 20.82
CA ASP A 327 -0.67 -3.36 20.26
C ASP A 327 -0.72 -3.50 18.73
N LEU A 328 0.28 -2.97 18.01
CA LEU A 328 0.24 -2.85 16.55
C LEU A 328 1.46 -3.50 15.89
N VAL A 329 1.18 -4.33 14.89
CA VAL A 329 2.18 -4.93 13.99
C VAL A 329 1.89 -4.48 12.56
N ILE A 330 2.89 -3.93 11.88
CA ILE A 330 2.83 -3.51 10.48
C ILE A 330 3.86 -4.31 9.68
N ASN A 331 3.43 -5.02 8.65
CA ASN A 331 4.28 -5.86 7.80
C ASN A 331 5.17 -6.82 8.63
N GLY A 332 4.59 -7.43 9.68
CA GLY A 332 5.27 -8.34 10.59
C GLY A 332 6.24 -7.67 11.57
N ARG A 333 6.26 -6.33 11.66
CA ARG A 333 7.10 -5.57 12.60
C ARG A 333 6.27 -4.90 13.67
N SER A 334 6.59 -5.15 14.94
CA SER A 334 5.96 -4.50 16.07
C SER A 334 6.31 -3.01 16.11
N ILE A 335 5.30 -2.17 16.38
CA ILE A 335 5.45 -0.72 16.47
C ILE A 335 5.68 -0.31 17.91
N ILE A 336 6.54 0.66 18.12
CA ILE A 336 6.84 1.21 19.46
C ILE A 336 5.64 1.98 20.01
N GLY A 337 5.57 2.13 21.34
CA GLY A 337 4.51 2.89 21.99
C GLY A 337 4.57 4.39 21.67
N ALA A 338 3.40 5.02 21.63
CA ALA A 338 3.27 6.47 21.46
C ALA A 338 3.63 7.20 22.76
N LEU A 339 4.40 8.27 22.66
CA LEU A 339 4.87 9.07 23.78
C LEU A 339 4.15 10.43 23.83
N SER A 340 3.86 10.90 25.03
CA SER A 340 3.26 12.22 25.21
C SER A 340 4.16 13.37 24.74
N THR A 341 5.47 13.15 24.68
CA THR A 341 6.46 14.10 24.16
C THR A 341 6.42 14.27 22.65
N ASP A 342 5.81 13.33 21.94
CA ASP A 342 5.69 13.37 20.48
C ASP A 342 4.56 14.32 20.02
N ASP A 343 3.71 14.76 20.92
CA ASP A 343 2.63 15.71 20.65
C ASP A 343 2.78 16.98 21.47
N THR A 344 3.18 18.05 20.81
CA THR A 344 3.30 19.39 21.41
C THR A 344 2.07 20.27 21.17
N ALA A 345 1.16 19.86 20.28
CA ALA A 345 0.03 20.64 19.81
C ALA A 345 -1.27 20.39 20.58
N THR A 346 -1.54 19.13 20.95
CA THR A 346 -2.78 18.75 21.65
C THR A 346 -2.82 19.33 23.07
N PHE A 347 -3.95 19.94 23.41
CA PHE A 347 -4.28 20.29 24.78
C PHE A 347 -4.77 19.04 25.52
N ALA A 348 -4.01 18.61 26.53
CA ALA A 348 -4.40 17.48 27.37
C ALA A 348 -5.43 17.91 28.42
N THR A 349 -6.48 17.11 28.58
CA THR A 349 -7.46 17.26 29.66
C THR A 349 -7.17 16.26 30.78
N THR A 350 -7.80 16.43 31.92
CA THR A 350 -7.66 15.49 33.04
C THR A 350 -8.37 14.15 32.81
N THR A 351 -9.34 14.10 31.90
CA THR A 351 -10.23 12.93 31.71
C THR A 351 -10.39 12.45 30.30
N SER A 352 -10.50 13.34 29.29
CA SER A 352 -10.97 12.99 27.95
C SER A 352 -9.89 12.98 26.87
N ILE A 353 -8.73 13.58 27.10
CA ILE A 353 -7.62 13.65 26.12
C ILE A 353 -6.28 13.51 26.83
N THR A 354 -5.44 12.60 26.38
CA THR A 354 -4.02 12.56 26.72
C THR A 354 -3.17 12.79 25.48
N LYS A 355 -2.00 13.38 25.63
CA LYS A 355 -1.09 13.60 24.48
C LYS A 355 -0.62 12.28 23.87
N ALA A 356 -0.38 11.25 24.69
CA ALA A 356 0.06 9.93 24.22
C ALA A 356 -1.02 9.20 23.40
N SER A 357 -2.32 9.48 23.65
CA SER A 357 -3.43 8.87 22.90
C SER A 357 -3.84 9.67 21.65
N SER A 358 -3.17 10.77 21.36
CA SER A 358 -3.47 11.61 20.20
C SER A 358 -3.08 10.94 18.89
N ALA A 359 -3.73 11.36 17.80
CA ALA A 359 -3.35 10.95 16.45
C ALA A 359 -1.91 11.36 16.10
N ILE A 360 -1.46 12.53 16.58
CA ILE A 360 -0.10 13.03 16.37
C ILE A 360 0.93 12.09 17.00
N ALA A 361 0.75 11.73 18.27
CA ALA A 361 1.66 10.82 18.97
C ALA A 361 1.64 9.41 18.35
N THR A 362 0.46 8.91 17.97
CA THR A 362 0.32 7.61 17.30
C THR A 362 1.03 7.62 15.93
N ALA A 363 0.84 8.66 15.12
CA ALA A 363 1.53 8.82 13.84
C ALA A 363 3.05 8.91 14.02
N ALA A 364 3.53 9.66 15.01
CA ALA A 364 4.94 9.77 15.32
C ALA A 364 5.57 8.41 15.70
N ALA A 365 4.88 7.61 16.54
CA ALA A 365 5.34 6.28 16.92
C ALA A 365 5.49 5.35 15.70
N ILE A 366 4.52 5.37 14.78
CA ILE A 366 4.57 4.58 13.55
C ILE A 366 5.71 5.06 12.64
N ASN A 367 5.89 6.38 12.49
CA ASN A 367 6.94 6.97 11.64
C ASN A 367 8.36 6.65 12.13
N LYS A 368 8.58 6.50 13.43
CA LYS A 368 9.86 6.03 13.97
C LYS A 368 10.23 4.62 13.49
N SER A 369 9.24 3.83 13.08
CA SER A 369 9.43 2.47 12.54
C SER A 369 9.33 2.41 11.01
N SER A 370 9.12 3.53 10.31
CA SER A 370 8.81 3.58 8.87
C SER A 370 9.90 2.99 7.98
N ALA A 371 11.18 3.17 8.34
CA ALA A 371 12.30 2.59 7.59
C ALA A 371 12.25 1.05 7.53
N ASN A 372 11.71 0.40 8.58
CA ASN A 372 11.62 -1.06 8.67
C ASN A 372 10.28 -1.60 8.16
N THR A 373 9.23 -0.81 8.23
CA THR A 373 7.87 -1.22 7.83
C THR A 373 7.53 -0.85 6.40
N GLY A 374 8.18 0.18 5.84
CA GLY A 374 7.80 0.78 4.55
C GLY A 374 6.49 1.56 4.60
N VAL A 375 5.96 1.84 5.80
CA VAL A 375 4.69 2.53 6.02
C VAL A 375 4.94 3.83 6.80
N THR A 376 4.37 4.93 6.32
CA THR A 376 4.34 6.23 7.00
C THR A 376 2.95 6.50 7.55
N ALA A 377 2.85 7.33 8.56
CA ALA A 377 1.60 7.73 9.19
C ALA A 377 1.45 9.25 9.24
N THR A 378 0.23 9.73 9.03
CA THR A 378 -0.13 11.14 9.13
C THR A 378 -1.35 11.29 10.02
N ALA A 379 -1.31 12.18 11.00
CA ALA A 379 -2.50 12.61 11.71
C ALA A 379 -3.37 13.45 10.77
N ASN A 380 -4.61 13.03 10.55
CA ASN A 380 -5.54 13.76 9.68
C ASN A 380 -6.02 15.05 10.36
N ALA A 381 -6.49 16.01 9.59
CA ALA A 381 -7.20 17.15 10.16
C ALA A 381 -8.37 16.65 11.01
N ASN A 382 -8.53 17.22 12.21
CA ASN A 382 -9.65 16.90 13.08
C ASN A 382 -10.83 17.81 12.72
N VAL A 383 -11.87 17.23 12.14
CA VAL A 383 -13.01 17.98 11.59
C VAL A 383 -14.29 17.53 12.27
N LEU A 384 -14.92 18.45 13.00
CA LEU A 384 -16.23 18.27 13.61
C LEU A 384 -17.27 19.01 12.78
N VAL A 385 -18.12 18.28 12.07
CA VAL A 385 -19.19 18.86 11.26
C VAL A 385 -20.48 18.90 12.06
N GLY A 386 -20.91 20.09 12.41
CA GLY A 386 -22.14 20.31 13.16
C GLY A 386 -23.37 20.47 12.29
N SER A 387 -24.53 20.27 12.89
CA SER A 387 -25.85 20.47 12.26
C SER A 387 -26.92 20.72 13.33
N GLY A 388 -28.06 21.22 12.91
CA GLY A 388 -29.19 21.44 13.83
C GLY A 388 -29.02 22.68 14.71
N PHE A 389 -28.40 23.76 14.19
CA PHE A 389 -28.34 25.05 14.87
C PHE A 389 -29.75 25.53 15.24
N THR A 390 -29.90 25.95 16.47
CA THR A 390 -31.15 26.52 16.97
C THR A 390 -30.89 27.97 17.38
N THR A 391 -31.55 28.91 16.75
CA THR A 391 -31.45 30.32 17.11
C THR A 391 -31.87 30.52 18.58
N PRO A 392 -31.05 31.18 19.40
CA PRO A 392 -31.42 31.45 20.79
C PRO A 392 -32.76 32.19 20.90
N THR A 393 -33.57 31.80 21.87
CA THR A 393 -34.87 32.43 22.13
C THR A 393 -34.76 33.68 23.01
N SER A 394 -33.62 33.84 23.71
CA SER A 394 -33.29 35.00 24.55
C SER A 394 -31.79 35.27 24.48
N SER A 395 -31.41 36.53 24.74
CA SER A 395 -30.00 36.92 24.83
C SER A 395 -29.38 36.39 26.11
N ALA A 396 -28.24 35.70 25.98
CA ALA A 396 -27.45 35.21 27.08
C ALA A 396 -25.97 35.08 26.72
N THR A 397 -25.09 35.13 27.68
CA THR A 397 -23.64 34.89 27.49
C THR A 397 -23.31 33.49 28.01
N TYR A 398 -22.65 32.70 27.17
CA TYR A 398 -22.21 31.35 27.47
C TYR A 398 -20.70 31.28 27.45
N SER A 399 -20.14 30.42 28.33
CA SER A 399 -18.73 30.09 28.30
C SER A 399 -18.52 28.80 27.51
N MET A 400 -17.87 28.88 26.37
CA MET A 400 -17.43 27.73 25.57
C MET A 400 -15.97 27.43 25.88
N TYR A 401 -15.67 26.20 26.21
CA TYR A 401 -14.32 25.71 26.50
C TYR A 401 -13.80 25.01 25.26
N LEU A 402 -12.72 25.51 24.67
CA LEU A 402 -12.11 24.95 23.47
C LEU A 402 -10.59 24.89 23.64
N ASN A 403 -10.02 23.67 23.69
CA ASN A 403 -8.58 23.43 23.83
C ASN A 403 -7.93 24.28 24.95
N GLY A 404 -8.56 24.33 26.12
CA GLY A 404 -8.05 25.06 27.26
C GLY A 404 -8.36 26.56 27.30
N SER A 405 -8.92 27.11 26.24
CA SER A 405 -9.37 28.51 26.20
C SER A 405 -10.86 28.60 26.54
N THR A 406 -11.22 29.57 27.36
CA THR A 406 -12.62 29.92 27.64
C THR A 406 -13.03 31.04 26.67
N ILE A 407 -14.01 30.78 25.83
CA ILE A 407 -14.54 31.70 24.85
C ILE A 407 -15.91 32.17 25.34
N SER A 408 -16.07 33.47 25.49
CA SER A 408 -17.35 34.08 25.87
C SER A 408 -18.20 34.31 24.64
N LEU A 409 -19.29 33.59 24.49
CA LEU A 409 -20.23 33.70 23.38
C LEU A 409 -21.48 34.47 23.83
N ALA A 410 -21.60 35.72 23.40
CA ALA A 410 -22.78 36.54 23.61
C ALA A 410 -23.86 36.21 22.55
N LEU A 411 -24.70 35.22 22.84
CA LEU A 411 -25.74 34.78 21.92
C LEU A 411 -27.01 35.62 22.10
N THR A 412 -27.58 36.07 21.00
CA THR A 412 -28.83 36.83 20.94
C THR A 412 -29.82 36.17 19.98
N THR A 413 -31.06 36.62 19.98
CA THR A 413 -32.08 36.14 19.03
C THR A 413 -31.71 36.47 17.55
N ALA A 414 -30.71 37.34 17.31
CA ALA A 414 -30.19 37.69 15.99
C ALA A 414 -28.82 37.03 15.70
N SER A 415 -28.27 36.17 16.59
CA SER A 415 -26.98 35.55 16.36
C SER A 415 -27.03 34.61 15.18
N SER A 416 -26.08 34.74 14.26
CA SER A 416 -25.90 33.88 13.09
C SER A 416 -24.71 32.93 13.32
N LEU A 417 -24.71 31.81 12.60
CA LEU A 417 -23.59 30.86 12.63
C LEU A 417 -22.27 31.50 12.21
N SER A 418 -22.30 32.47 11.27
CA SER A 418 -21.10 33.19 10.83
C SER A 418 -20.54 34.10 11.91
N THR A 419 -21.39 34.76 12.70
CA THR A 419 -20.98 35.60 13.83
C THR A 419 -20.34 34.74 14.93
N ILE A 420 -20.97 33.62 15.28
CA ILE A 420 -20.47 32.68 16.27
C ILE A 420 -19.12 32.08 15.82
N ALA A 421 -18.98 31.74 14.53
CA ALA A 421 -17.72 31.27 13.97
C ALA A 421 -16.61 32.33 14.08
N ALA A 422 -16.94 33.62 13.84
CA ALA A 422 -15.98 34.71 13.99
C ALA A 422 -15.51 34.89 15.44
N ASP A 423 -16.43 34.80 16.40
CA ASP A 423 -16.11 34.86 17.83
C ASP A 423 -15.16 33.72 18.25
N ILE A 424 -15.38 32.49 17.76
CA ILE A 424 -14.49 31.36 18.00
C ILE A 424 -13.13 31.58 17.33
N ASN A 425 -13.12 32.11 16.10
CA ASN A 425 -11.90 32.34 15.34
C ASN A 425 -10.98 33.42 15.94
N ALA A 426 -11.51 34.33 16.75
CA ALA A 426 -10.70 35.26 17.52
C ALA A 426 -9.69 34.54 18.47
N TYR A 427 -9.98 33.28 18.82
CA TYR A 427 -9.14 32.44 19.68
C TYR A 427 -8.34 31.38 18.91
N THR A 428 -8.32 31.39 17.58
CA THR A 428 -7.61 30.36 16.78
C THR A 428 -6.14 30.26 17.16
N GLY A 429 -5.47 31.39 17.46
CA GLY A 429 -4.06 31.38 17.86
C GLY A 429 -3.78 30.59 19.16
N SER A 430 -4.72 30.57 20.09
CA SER A 430 -4.58 29.83 21.36
C SER A 430 -5.14 28.41 21.29
N THR A 431 -6.21 28.20 20.51
CA THR A 431 -6.90 26.91 20.44
C THR A 431 -6.36 26.00 19.34
N GLY A 432 -5.79 26.58 18.27
CA GLY A 432 -5.41 25.87 17.04
C GLY A 432 -6.60 25.34 16.24
N VAL A 433 -7.80 25.82 16.51
CA VAL A 433 -9.04 25.41 15.86
C VAL A 433 -9.62 26.56 15.08
N VAL A 434 -10.04 26.29 13.86
CA VAL A 434 -10.76 27.23 13.00
C VAL A 434 -12.23 26.82 12.93
N ALA A 435 -13.12 27.77 13.15
CA ALA A 435 -14.56 27.60 12.99
C ALA A 435 -15.04 28.16 11.65
N SER A 436 -15.94 27.43 11.01
CA SER A 436 -16.67 27.90 9.84
C SER A 436 -18.15 27.56 9.97
N SER A 437 -19.03 28.37 9.39
CA SER A 437 -20.44 28.03 9.29
C SER A 437 -20.69 27.11 8.08
N ASN A 438 -21.53 26.10 8.26
CA ASN A 438 -22.06 25.29 7.19
C ASN A 438 -23.57 25.60 7.01
N SER A 439 -24.28 24.84 6.19
CA SER A 439 -25.71 25.10 5.90
C SER A 439 -26.64 24.99 7.12
N SER A 440 -26.20 24.33 8.22
CA SER A 440 -27.07 24.00 9.36
C SER A 440 -26.40 24.01 10.72
N GLY A 441 -25.09 24.29 10.79
CA GLY A 441 -24.33 24.30 12.04
C GLY A 441 -22.92 24.88 11.90
N LEU A 442 -22.08 24.62 12.89
CA LEU A 442 -20.68 25.02 12.88
C LEU A 442 -19.79 23.82 12.48
N THR A 443 -18.77 24.07 11.71
CA THR A 443 -17.68 23.12 11.47
C THR A 443 -16.44 23.63 12.19
N LEU A 444 -15.87 22.81 13.10
CA LEU A 444 -14.61 23.09 13.78
C LEU A 444 -13.50 22.22 13.16
N THR A 445 -12.40 22.87 12.79
CA THR A 445 -11.28 22.18 12.11
C THR A 445 -9.96 22.49 12.81
N ALA A 446 -9.25 21.44 13.23
CA ALA A 446 -7.84 21.51 13.62
C ALA A 446 -7.00 20.86 12.49
N THR A 447 -6.39 21.69 11.64
CA THR A 447 -5.71 21.23 10.41
C THR A 447 -4.44 20.44 10.68
N ASP A 448 -3.82 20.63 11.84
CA ASP A 448 -2.61 19.93 12.27
C ASP A 448 -2.86 18.55 12.90
N GLY A 449 -4.13 18.14 12.98
CA GLY A 449 -4.51 16.82 13.52
C GLY A 449 -4.52 16.75 15.06
N ARG A 450 -4.36 17.89 15.75
CA ARG A 450 -4.49 17.90 17.21
C ARG A 450 -5.88 17.45 17.65
N SER A 451 -5.97 16.91 18.84
CA SER A 451 -7.25 16.60 19.46
C SER A 451 -8.03 17.88 19.78
N ILE A 452 -9.34 17.83 19.68
CA ILE A 452 -10.23 18.94 20.07
C ILE A 452 -10.89 18.58 21.41
N SER A 453 -10.67 19.43 22.40
CA SER A 453 -11.38 19.40 23.69
C SER A 453 -12.48 20.46 23.65
N LEU A 454 -13.73 20.04 23.76
CA LEU A 454 -14.89 20.91 23.57
C LEU A 454 -15.89 20.76 24.71
N GLY A 455 -16.26 21.88 25.33
CA GLY A 455 -17.27 21.94 26.36
C GLY A 455 -18.04 23.27 26.34
N MET A 456 -19.16 23.32 27.02
CA MET A 456 -19.94 24.53 27.17
C MET A 456 -20.59 24.59 28.55
N ASP A 457 -20.46 25.70 29.22
CA ASP A 457 -21.18 25.94 30.50
C ASP A 457 -22.63 26.34 30.19
N THR A 458 -23.58 25.57 30.70
CA THR A 458 -25.02 25.78 30.51
C THR A 458 -25.70 26.35 31.73
N THR A 459 -24.95 26.76 32.78
CA THR A 459 -25.50 27.24 34.05
C THR A 459 -26.25 28.59 33.96
N ALA A 460 -26.17 29.29 32.84
CA ALA A 460 -26.80 30.61 32.65
C ALA A 460 -28.30 30.57 32.24
N GLY A 461 -29.00 29.48 32.51
CA GLY A 461 -30.49 29.45 32.52
C GLY A 461 -31.21 29.58 31.17
N ALA A 462 -30.57 29.31 30.04
CA ALA A 462 -31.17 29.43 28.74
C ALA A 462 -31.46 28.08 28.05
N THR A 463 -32.49 28.09 27.25
CA THR A 463 -33.05 26.99 26.46
C THR A 463 -32.18 26.52 25.27
N ALA A 464 -30.98 27.07 25.08
CA ALA A 464 -30.01 26.50 24.16
C ALA A 464 -29.39 25.25 24.81
N SER A 465 -29.72 24.10 24.29
CA SER A 465 -29.29 22.80 24.81
C SER A 465 -27.80 22.54 24.55
N GLY A 466 -26.92 23.32 25.20
CA GLY A 466 -25.48 23.12 25.16
C GLY A 466 -24.88 23.21 23.76
N LEU A 467 -23.87 22.39 23.48
CA LEU A 467 -23.17 22.37 22.19
C LEU A 467 -24.11 22.03 21.00
N ALA A 468 -25.14 21.22 21.24
CA ALA A 468 -26.13 20.87 20.21
C ALA A 468 -26.93 22.11 19.74
N GLY A 469 -27.22 23.06 20.63
CA GLY A 469 -27.86 24.32 20.27
C GLY A 469 -27.02 25.21 19.35
N LEU A 470 -25.70 25.04 19.35
CA LEU A 470 -24.77 25.71 18.40
C LEU A 470 -24.63 24.95 17.09
N GLY A 471 -25.39 23.86 16.88
CA GLY A 471 -25.27 23.02 15.70
C GLY A 471 -23.97 22.22 15.68
N LEU A 472 -23.39 21.91 16.83
CA LEU A 472 -22.28 20.98 16.98
C LEU A 472 -22.81 19.62 17.37
N THR A 473 -22.47 18.58 16.59
CA THR A 473 -22.95 17.19 16.80
C THR A 473 -22.28 16.49 17.98
N ALA A 474 -21.63 17.23 18.86
CA ALA A 474 -21.11 16.73 20.09
C ALA A 474 -22.26 16.55 21.11
N GLY A 475 -22.31 15.40 21.78
CA GLY A 475 -23.28 15.14 22.83
C GLY A 475 -23.32 16.29 23.85
N SER A 476 -24.49 16.56 24.40
CA SER A 476 -24.70 17.62 25.38
C SER A 476 -23.73 17.43 26.54
N ASN A 477 -22.86 18.41 26.75
CA ASN A 477 -22.01 18.48 27.91
C ASN A 477 -22.79 19.20 29.03
N THR A 478 -23.22 18.46 30.01
CA THR A 478 -23.76 19.02 31.23
C THR A 478 -22.61 19.26 32.20
N ALA A 479 -22.49 20.47 32.73
CA ALA A 479 -21.59 20.83 33.80
C ALA A 479 -20.09 21.05 33.48
N GLY A 480 -19.75 21.67 32.34
CA GLY A 480 -18.38 22.16 32.08
C GLY A 480 -17.30 21.08 31.88
N THR A 481 -17.69 19.83 31.71
CA THR A 481 -16.76 18.73 31.40
C THR A 481 -16.54 18.67 29.91
N ALA A 482 -15.33 19.00 29.43
CA ALA A 482 -15.01 18.98 28.01
C ALA A 482 -14.97 17.54 27.45
N LEU A 483 -15.60 17.35 26.28
CA LEU A 483 -15.51 16.11 25.52
C LEU A 483 -14.25 16.10 24.66
N GLY A 484 -13.62 14.95 24.55
CA GLY A 484 -12.44 14.74 23.72
C GLY A 484 -12.83 14.23 22.33
N PHE A 485 -12.27 14.87 21.29
CA PHE A 485 -12.35 14.41 19.90
C PHE A 485 -10.95 14.19 19.40
N ILE A 486 -10.61 12.94 19.13
CA ILE A 486 -9.29 12.56 18.62
C ILE A 486 -9.39 12.40 17.11
N SER A 487 -8.39 12.89 16.39
CA SER A 487 -8.32 12.73 14.96
C SER A 487 -8.04 11.29 14.56
N SER A 488 -8.28 10.95 13.30
CA SER A 488 -7.84 9.70 12.69
C SER A 488 -6.39 9.78 12.24
N VAL A 489 -5.77 8.60 12.07
CA VAL A 489 -4.43 8.43 11.50
C VAL A 489 -4.54 7.74 10.15
N THR A 490 -3.95 8.33 9.12
CA THR A 490 -3.82 7.68 7.81
C THR A 490 -2.44 7.05 7.69
N LEU A 491 -2.43 5.75 7.44
CA LEU A 491 -1.24 4.98 7.07
C LEU A 491 -1.09 4.98 5.56
N SER A 492 0.14 5.18 5.08
CA SER A 492 0.44 5.29 3.66
C SER A 492 1.69 4.49 3.29
N SER A 493 1.67 3.81 2.14
CA SER A 493 2.80 3.06 1.60
C SER A 493 2.78 3.05 0.07
N SER A 494 3.94 2.91 -0.54
CA SER A 494 4.06 2.69 -1.99
C SER A 494 3.65 1.27 -2.44
N LYS A 495 3.30 0.39 -1.50
CA LYS A 495 2.87 -1.01 -1.74
C LYS A 495 1.75 -1.35 -0.78
N PRO A 496 0.89 -2.34 -1.10
CA PRO A 496 -0.04 -2.90 -0.12
C PRO A 496 0.71 -3.37 1.14
N PHE A 497 0.09 -3.22 2.29
CA PHE A 497 0.70 -3.53 3.58
C PHE A 497 -0.29 -4.25 4.50
N THR A 498 0.23 -4.99 5.46
CA THR A 498 -0.56 -5.75 6.43
C THR A 498 -0.57 -5.06 7.79
N LEU A 499 -1.72 -5.07 8.43
CA LEU A 499 -1.90 -4.71 9.83
C LEU A 499 -2.33 -5.96 10.61
N ALA A 500 -1.76 -6.13 11.77
CA ALA A 500 -2.15 -7.17 12.72
C ALA A 500 -2.05 -6.63 14.15
N SER A 501 -2.77 -7.26 15.07
CA SER A 501 -2.58 -7.03 16.49
C SER A 501 -1.22 -7.55 16.95
N GLY A 502 -0.63 -6.88 17.92
CA GLY A 502 0.59 -7.33 18.58
C GLY A 502 0.31 -8.35 19.71
N SER A 503 1.30 -8.61 20.53
CA SER A 503 1.23 -9.61 21.60
C SER A 503 0.16 -9.34 22.67
N ALA A 504 -0.38 -8.12 22.74
CA ALA A 504 -1.52 -7.77 23.61
C ALA A 504 -2.88 -8.25 23.07
N GLY A 505 -2.93 -8.79 21.84
CA GLY A 505 -4.15 -9.24 21.18
C GLY A 505 -4.99 -8.08 20.62
N ASN A 506 -6.23 -8.38 20.22
CA ASN A 506 -7.05 -7.45 19.43
C ASN A 506 -7.66 -6.30 20.23
N THR A 507 -7.78 -6.39 21.56
CA THR A 507 -8.58 -5.45 22.36
C THR A 507 -8.09 -4.00 22.27
N ASN A 508 -6.79 -3.74 22.42
CA ASN A 508 -6.23 -2.40 22.28
C ASN A 508 -6.07 -2.00 20.82
N PHE A 509 -5.69 -2.95 19.95
CA PHE A 509 -5.53 -2.74 18.52
C PHE A 509 -6.82 -2.17 17.87
N GLU A 510 -7.98 -2.75 18.18
CA GLU A 510 -9.26 -2.26 17.65
C GLU A 510 -9.64 -0.88 18.23
N LYS A 511 -9.24 -0.57 19.46
CA LYS A 511 -9.43 0.76 20.07
C LYS A 511 -8.63 1.87 19.38
N LEU A 512 -7.51 1.52 18.70
CA LEU A 512 -6.78 2.45 17.83
C LEU A 512 -7.54 2.77 16.54
N GLY A 513 -8.66 2.13 16.29
CA GLY A 513 -9.49 2.31 15.09
C GLY A 513 -8.97 1.58 13.86
N PHE A 514 -8.09 0.60 14.02
CA PHE A 514 -7.62 -0.30 12.95
C PHE A 514 -8.22 -1.69 13.10
N LYS A 515 -8.15 -2.47 12.05
CA LYS A 515 -8.47 -3.91 12.04
C LYS A 515 -7.36 -4.72 11.38
N THR A 516 -7.26 -5.98 11.74
CA THR A 516 -6.35 -6.92 11.09
C THR A 516 -6.76 -7.12 9.63
N GLY A 517 -5.81 -7.00 8.71
CA GLY A 517 -6.06 -7.17 7.29
C GLY A 517 -4.92 -6.69 6.41
N THR A 518 -5.10 -6.85 5.09
CA THR A 518 -4.23 -6.27 4.06
C THR A 518 -4.92 -5.06 3.48
N TYR A 519 -4.19 -3.95 3.42
CA TYR A 519 -4.69 -2.66 2.99
C TYR A 519 -3.91 -2.10 1.81
N GLY A 520 -4.52 -1.15 1.09
CA GLY A 520 -3.91 -0.50 -0.05
C GLY A 520 -4.28 -1.12 -1.39
N GLY A 521 -5.27 -1.96 -1.40
CA GLY A 521 -5.83 -2.61 -2.58
C GLY A 521 -5.75 -4.13 -2.51
N THR A 522 -6.78 -4.76 -2.97
CA THR A 522 -6.78 -6.16 -3.38
C THR A 522 -6.60 -6.18 -4.88
N THR A 523 -6.02 -7.24 -5.40
CA THR A 523 -5.74 -7.47 -6.82
C THR A 523 -6.99 -7.30 -7.70
N GLN A 524 -7.42 -6.07 -7.96
CA GLN A 524 -8.11 -5.84 -9.22
C GLN A 524 -7.03 -5.91 -10.29
N ASN A 525 -7.12 -6.92 -11.11
CA ASN A 525 -6.35 -7.04 -12.33
C ASN A 525 -6.84 -5.96 -13.32
N LEU A 526 -6.55 -4.69 -13.06
CA LEU A 526 -6.68 -3.64 -14.06
C LEU A 526 -5.55 -3.80 -15.10
N LYS A 527 -5.49 -5.01 -15.64
CA LYS A 527 -4.59 -5.38 -16.72
C LYS A 527 -5.24 -5.10 -18.06
N LEU A 528 -4.42 -4.95 -19.06
CA LEU A 528 -4.88 -4.65 -20.39
C LEU A 528 -5.84 -5.73 -20.93
N THR A 529 -5.70 -6.99 -20.49
CA THR A 529 -6.63 -8.10 -20.80
C THR A 529 -8.04 -7.89 -20.25
N SER A 530 -8.21 -7.11 -19.18
CA SER A 530 -9.53 -6.82 -18.59
C SER A 530 -10.14 -5.51 -19.07
N ALA A 531 -9.42 -4.77 -19.93
CA ALA A 531 -9.91 -3.53 -20.49
C ALA A 531 -11.05 -3.79 -21.48
N ASP A 532 -12.14 -3.06 -21.33
CA ASP A 532 -13.38 -3.19 -22.10
C ASP A 532 -13.87 -1.80 -22.51
N VAL A 533 -14.26 -1.66 -23.76
CA VAL A 533 -14.78 -0.40 -24.33
C VAL A 533 -16.21 -0.54 -24.84
N SER A 534 -16.92 -1.60 -24.43
CA SER A 534 -18.28 -1.89 -24.84
C SER A 534 -19.33 -0.96 -24.26
N SER A 535 -18.96 -0.15 -23.26
CA SER A 535 -19.79 0.91 -22.67
C SER A 535 -18.96 2.15 -22.35
N ASN A 536 -19.60 3.32 -22.23
CA ASN A 536 -18.92 4.57 -21.87
C ASN A 536 -18.20 4.48 -20.51
N ALA A 537 -18.83 3.83 -19.53
CA ALA A 537 -18.26 3.65 -18.21
C ALA A 537 -17.00 2.74 -18.26
N ASN A 538 -17.10 1.62 -18.96
CA ASN A 538 -15.98 0.70 -19.16
C ASN A 538 -14.85 1.34 -19.96
N ALA A 539 -15.18 2.11 -21.00
CA ALA A 539 -14.19 2.84 -21.82
C ALA A 539 -13.39 3.86 -21.00
N THR A 540 -14.05 4.53 -20.03
CA THR A 540 -13.35 5.43 -19.10
C THR A 540 -12.35 4.67 -18.21
N THR A 541 -12.72 3.48 -17.74
CA THR A 541 -11.81 2.60 -16.99
C THR A 541 -10.68 2.09 -17.88
N ALA A 542 -10.99 1.69 -19.13
CA ALA A 542 -10.01 1.23 -20.10
C ALA A 542 -8.97 2.31 -20.42
N LEU A 543 -9.35 3.60 -20.50
CA LEU A 543 -8.42 4.71 -20.67
C LEU A 543 -7.35 4.71 -19.55
N SER A 544 -7.76 4.57 -18.30
CA SER A 544 -6.83 4.54 -17.17
C SER A 544 -5.90 3.33 -17.24
N ILE A 545 -6.41 2.15 -17.63
CA ILE A 545 -5.61 0.93 -17.81
C ILE A 545 -4.57 1.13 -18.93
N ILE A 546 -4.98 1.74 -20.04
CA ILE A 546 -4.10 1.99 -21.19
C ILE A 546 -3.02 3.02 -20.82
N ASP A 547 -3.39 4.11 -20.11
CA ASP A 547 -2.44 5.13 -19.66
C ASP A 547 -1.41 4.53 -18.69
N GLY A 548 -1.84 3.62 -17.82
CA GLY A 548 -0.95 2.81 -16.98
C GLY A 548 -0.01 1.91 -17.80
N ALA A 549 -0.52 1.24 -18.83
CA ALA A 549 0.29 0.42 -19.73
C ALA A 549 1.31 1.25 -20.50
N ILE A 550 0.92 2.44 -20.99
CA ILE A 550 1.82 3.39 -21.68
C ILE A 550 2.95 3.81 -20.73
N SER A 551 2.63 4.15 -19.49
CA SER A 551 3.62 4.53 -18.48
C SER A 551 4.61 3.40 -18.21
N GLN A 552 4.13 2.16 -18.08
CA GLN A 552 4.99 0.98 -17.92
C GLN A 552 5.90 0.76 -19.13
N VAL A 553 5.36 0.82 -20.34
CA VAL A 553 6.15 0.66 -21.57
C VAL A 553 7.21 1.75 -21.68
N SER A 554 6.88 3.01 -21.37
CA SER A 554 7.83 4.13 -21.35
C SER A 554 8.95 3.93 -20.34
N ALA A 555 8.64 3.43 -19.14
CA ALA A 555 9.64 3.10 -18.12
C ALA A 555 10.57 1.97 -18.61
N LEU A 556 10.02 0.96 -19.30
CA LEU A 556 10.79 -0.14 -19.89
C LEU A 556 11.70 0.34 -21.03
N GLN A 557 11.24 1.27 -21.86
CA GLN A 557 12.06 1.91 -22.89
C GLN A 557 13.23 2.68 -22.25
N GLY A 558 12.96 3.45 -21.19
CA GLY A 558 14.01 4.13 -20.42
C GLY A 558 15.05 3.15 -19.85
N TYR A 559 14.59 2.04 -19.28
CA TYR A 559 15.47 0.97 -18.79
C TYR A 559 16.30 0.35 -19.90
N THR A 560 15.64 -0.02 -21.03
CA THR A 560 16.31 -0.64 -22.18
C THR A 560 17.32 0.32 -22.82
N GLY A 561 16.98 1.61 -22.96
CA GLY A 561 17.89 2.64 -23.45
C GLY A 561 19.11 2.82 -22.55
N SER A 562 18.94 2.84 -21.24
CA SER A 562 20.05 2.89 -20.30
C SER A 562 20.96 1.66 -20.40
N MET A 563 20.38 0.49 -20.64
CA MET A 563 21.13 -0.75 -20.81
C MET A 563 21.90 -0.77 -22.13
N ILE A 564 21.32 -0.26 -23.22
CA ILE A 564 22.02 -0.10 -24.51
C ILE A 564 23.24 0.79 -24.33
N ASN A 565 23.10 1.95 -23.68
CA ASN A 565 24.21 2.85 -23.40
C ASN A 565 25.30 2.17 -22.56
N ARG A 566 24.91 1.47 -21.49
CA ARG A 566 25.84 0.75 -20.61
C ARG A 566 26.61 -0.34 -21.36
N LEU A 567 25.94 -1.12 -22.19
CA LEU A 567 26.60 -2.13 -23.04
C LEU A 567 27.52 -1.48 -24.08
N GLY A 568 27.14 -0.32 -24.64
CA GLY A 568 27.98 0.46 -25.55
C GLY A 568 29.29 0.89 -24.89
N TYR A 569 29.23 1.43 -23.67
CA TYR A 569 30.44 1.78 -22.91
C TYR A 569 31.32 0.56 -22.61
N GLN A 570 30.73 -0.56 -22.23
CA GLN A 570 31.46 -1.79 -21.96
C GLN A 570 32.13 -2.35 -23.22
N ASN A 571 31.46 -2.30 -24.36
CA ASN A 571 32.04 -2.71 -25.64
C ASN A 571 33.24 -1.82 -26.02
N THR A 572 33.14 -0.52 -25.84
CA THR A 572 34.23 0.44 -26.05
C THR A 572 35.40 0.14 -25.12
N LEU A 573 35.13 -0.10 -23.84
CA LEU A 573 36.16 -0.46 -22.85
C LEU A 573 36.84 -1.78 -23.21
N ALA A 574 36.06 -2.83 -23.55
CA ALA A 574 36.59 -4.13 -23.95
C ALA A 574 37.48 -4.04 -25.21
N THR A 575 37.07 -3.24 -26.20
CA THR A 575 37.88 -2.97 -27.41
C THR A 575 39.19 -2.25 -27.07
N SER A 576 39.14 -1.24 -26.21
CA SER A 576 40.30 -0.51 -25.74
C SER A 576 41.28 -1.44 -24.99
N MET A 577 40.76 -2.27 -24.08
CA MET A 577 41.55 -3.27 -23.36
C MET A 577 42.18 -4.30 -24.31
N GLY A 578 41.43 -4.78 -25.30
CA GLY A 578 41.91 -5.69 -26.34
C GLY A 578 43.05 -5.08 -27.15
N THR A 579 42.94 -3.80 -27.53
CA THR A 579 43.97 -3.07 -28.25
C THR A 579 45.22 -2.88 -27.39
N THR A 580 45.02 -2.50 -26.11
CA THR A 580 46.12 -2.32 -25.16
C THR A 580 46.86 -3.65 -24.89
N ASN A 581 46.14 -4.75 -24.70
CA ASN A 581 46.72 -6.07 -24.49
C ASN A 581 47.44 -6.55 -25.74
N SER A 582 46.91 -6.32 -26.94
CA SER A 582 47.57 -6.65 -28.22
C SER A 582 48.88 -5.86 -28.37
N SER A 583 48.86 -4.56 -28.03
CA SER A 583 50.06 -3.70 -28.05
C SER A 583 51.09 -4.15 -27.01
N ALA A 584 50.66 -4.50 -25.81
CA ALA A 584 51.54 -5.02 -24.77
C ALA A 584 52.16 -6.35 -25.17
N TYR A 585 51.39 -7.25 -25.75
CA TYR A 585 51.87 -8.54 -26.28
C TYR A 585 52.86 -8.34 -27.43
N SER A 586 52.60 -7.43 -28.37
CA SER A 586 53.53 -7.07 -29.46
C SER A 586 54.84 -6.50 -28.94
N ASN A 587 54.77 -5.60 -27.94
CA ASN A 587 55.95 -5.05 -27.30
C ASN A 587 56.78 -6.12 -26.59
N LEU A 588 56.13 -7.05 -25.88
CA LEU A 588 56.80 -8.15 -25.17
C LEU A 588 57.49 -9.09 -26.15
N THR A 589 56.84 -9.50 -27.22
CA THR A 589 57.39 -10.39 -28.25
C THR A 589 58.53 -9.71 -29.04
N SER A 590 58.40 -8.43 -29.36
CA SER A 590 59.46 -7.66 -30.01
C SER A 590 60.70 -7.49 -29.16
N ALA A 591 60.54 -7.26 -27.87
CA ALA A 591 61.64 -7.18 -26.91
C ALA A 591 62.36 -8.55 -26.77
N ASP A 592 61.60 -9.66 -26.75
CA ASP A 592 62.16 -11.00 -26.62
C ASP A 592 62.95 -11.39 -27.90
N ILE A 593 62.44 -11.08 -29.09
CA ILE A 593 63.17 -11.27 -30.38
C ILE A 593 64.46 -10.44 -30.41
N ALA A 594 64.43 -9.20 -29.94
CA ALA A 594 65.65 -8.36 -29.88
C ALA A 594 66.69 -8.92 -28.92
N ALA A 595 66.30 -9.45 -27.78
CA ALA A 595 67.18 -10.11 -26.80
C ALA A 595 67.77 -11.39 -27.42
N GLU A 596 66.95 -12.21 -28.09
CA GLU A 596 67.41 -13.46 -28.70
C GLU A 596 68.31 -13.23 -29.89
N THR A 597 68.01 -12.25 -30.75
CA THR A 597 68.87 -11.89 -31.88
C THR A 597 70.26 -11.35 -31.37
N THR A 598 70.25 -10.58 -30.29
CA THR A 598 71.49 -10.11 -29.66
C THR A 598 72.30 -11.28 -29.08
N SER A 599 71.65 -12.22 -28.41
CA SER A 599 72.21 -13.44 -27.90
C SER A 599 72.80 -14.31 -29.02
N LEU A 600 72.07 -14.47 -30.14
CA LEU A 600 72.54 -15.19 -31.34
C LEU A 600 73.74 -14.53 -31.96
N ALA A 601 73.76 -13.20 -32.13
CA ALA A 601 74.90 -12.48 -32.69
C ALA A 601 76.11 -12.62 -31.80
N LYS A 602 75.94 -12.53 -30.46
CA LYS A 602 77.02 -12.77 -29.49
C LYS A 602 77.60 -14.19 -29.58
N ALA A 603 76.74 -15.20 -29.68
CA ALA A 603 77.14 -16.60 -29.86
C ALA A 603 77.94 -16.81 -31.16
N GLN A 604 77.51 -16.21 -32.27
CA GLN A 604 78.17 -16.26 -33.55
C GLN A 604 79.56 -15.60 -33.51
N ILE A 605 79.66 -14.44 -32.85
CA ILE A 605 80.95 -13.76 -32.63
C ILE A 605 81.92 -14.64 -31.80
N ILE A 606 81.41 -15.22 -30.72
CA ILE A 606 82.18 -16.12 -29.87
C ILE A 606 82.60 -17.36 -30.67
N GLN A 607 81.76 -17.95 -31.49
CA GLN A 607 82.06 -19.09 -32.32
C GLN A 607 83.14 -18.74 -33.38
N ALA A 608 83.03 -17.61 -34.05
CA ALA A 608 83.98 -17.13 -35.03
C ALA A 608 85.33 -16.86 -34.36
N SER A 609 85.37 -16.24 -33.18
CA SER A 609 86.59 -15.98 -32.39
C SER A 609 87.23 -17.27 -31.92
N ALA A 610 86.48 -18.23 -31.42
CA ALA A 610 87.01 -19.55 -31.01
C ALA A 610 87.59 -20.32 -32.19
N THR A 611 86.92 -20.28 -33.36
CA THR A 611 87.46 -20.90 -34.59
C THR A 611 88.77 -20.24 -35.04
N ALA A 612 88.83 -18.92 -35.00
CA ALA A 612 90.06 -18.18 -35.30
C ALA A 612 91.19 -18.50 -34.31
N MET A 613 90.85 -18.58 -33.04
CA MET A 613 91.84 -18.98 -31.98
C MET A 613 92.32 -20.42 -32.17
N LEU A 614 91.42 -21.34 -32.53
CA LEU A 614 91.78 -22.73 -32.84
C LEU A 614 92.63 -22.83 -34.08
N ALA A 615 92.32 -22.08 -35.14
CA ALA A 615 93.16 -21.99 -36.32
C ALA A 615 94.57 -21.42 -35.97
N GLN A 616 94.65 -20.39 -35.17
CA GLN A 616 95.91 -19.80 -34.68
C GLN A 616 96.68 -20.78 -33.83
N ALA A 617 96.07 -21.53 -32.93
CA ALA A 617 96.66 -22.56 -32.11
C ALA A 617 97.28 -23.68 -33.01
N ASN A 618 96.53 -24.16 -33.98
CA ASN A 618 96.97 -25.17 -34.94
C ASN A 618 98.21 -24.66 -35.79
N LEU A 619 98.19 -23.38 -36.16
CA LEU A 619 99.35 -22.77 -36.84
C LEU A 619 100.61 -22.66 -35.90
N SER A 620 100.39 -22.40 -34.63
CA SER A 620 101.46 -22.40 -33.64
C SER A 620 102.07 -23.78 -33.49
N ASP A 621 101.24 -24.82 -33.37
CA ASP A 621 101.75 -26.22 -33.31
C ASP A 621 102.47 -26.64 -34.59
N GLN A 622 101.99 -26.21 -35.77
CA GLN A 622 102.72 -26.45 -37.04
C GLN A 622 104.05 -25.69 -37.09
N ALA A 623 104.10 -24.47 -36.58
CA ALA A 623 105.36 -23.71 -36.50
C ALA A 623 106.37 -24.37 -35.57
N VAL A 624 105.91 -24.88 -34.39
CA VAL A 624 106.73 -25.67 -33.47
C VAL A 624 107.20 -26.97 -34.12
N LEU A 625 106.29 -27.66 -34.86
CA LEU A 625 106.70 -28.89 -35.58
C LEU A 625 107.66 -28.62 -36.71
N SER A 626 107.62 -27.49 -37.41
CA SER A 626 108.57 -27.07 -38.43
C SER A 626 109.94 -26.72 -37.86
N LEU A 627 109.98 -26.07 -36.69
CA LEU A 627 111.21 -25.81 -35.97
C LEU A 627 111.85 -27.09 -35.49
N LEU A 628 111.15 -28.03 -34.92
CA LEU A 628 111.68 -29.35 -34.52
C LEU A 628 112.20 -30.12 -35.70
N LYS A 629 111.53 -30.05 -36.85
CA LYS A 629 111.94 -30.71 -38.09
C LYS A 629 113.27 -30.09 -38.66
N TYR A 630 113.43 -28.80 -38.50
CA TYR A 630 114.62 -28.11 -38.90
C TYR A 630 115.83 -28.48 -38.02
N GLU A 631 115.66 -28.66 -36.71
CA GLU A 631 116.68 -29.08 -35.78
C GLU A 631 117.09 -30.54 -35.97
N PHE A 632 116.20 -31.42 -36.42
CA PHE A 632 116.50 -32.84 -36.67
C PHE A 632 117.18 -33.09 -38.04
N MET A 633 117.28 -32.10 -38.92
CA MET A 633 117.95 -32.22 -40.22
C MET A 633 119.34 -31.53 -40.25
N SER A 634 119.83 -31.02 -39.12
CA SER A 634 121.19 -30.38 -39.01
C SER A 634 122.15 -31.15 -38.10
N HIS A 635 121.93 -32.44 -37.89
CA HIS A 635 122.95 -33.37 -37.33
C HIS A 635 123.18 -34.55 -38.20
#